data_8ec455ec4ede4f02d59e3d488b3df3e1
#
_entry.id   8ec455ec4ede4f02d59e3d488b3df3e1
#
_cell.length_a   1.000
_cell.length_b   1.000
_cell.length_c   1.000
_cell.angle_alpha   90.00
_cell.angle_beta   90.00
_cell.angle_gamma   90.00
#
_symmetry.space_group_name_H-M   'P 1'
#
loop_
_entity.id
_entity.type
_entity.pdbx_description
1 polymer ?
#
loop_
_entity_poly.entity_id
_entity_poly.type
_entity_poly.pdbx_seq_one_letter_code
_entity_poly.pdbx_strand_id
1 'polypeptide(L)'
;MRKLFFFLVLLCVYAWALQAKDSAVTLRFDEAGRFRIAQFTDLHWSHRSPNCATTVATIKHILDTEKPHLAILTGDVVTDAPAREAWQAIAAIFAETKIPFAVTMGNHDAEAGISRKEIFALLKDHPYFVGEEGPADIYGTGNYVLPVMRAQSADVAALLYCFDSNDYPAQTKYGHYDWIRFDQIEWYRKMSRHYTQVNGSVPLPALSFFHIPLPEYDHVEGRHTTLGTKGEGNASPKINSGLFASLVEMGDVMGVFAGHDHDNDFIGIEYDIALAFGRVTGTDAYGKLERGARIIELYQDKFRFDTWIRTPSGKELLYYFPSGLSAADETGMQYLPALEGAPSKQGVSYIYYEGDFQSTRQMTQSEPAGKGTRPALSIREAPREDHFGYEFRTWINIPERGVYRFYTFSDDGSRLLIDGHEVVDNDGSGSPRRKDGKIALEAGWHELKVLYFESYMGQVLEVGFSSKEIRETILSESMLFVP
;
A
#
# COMPACT_ATOMS: atom_id res chain seq x y z
N MET A 1 16.28 37.05 55.26
CA MET A 1 15.00 36.39 54.99
C MET A 1 14.24 36.93 53.77
N ARG A 2 14.23 38.22 53.47
CA ARG A 2 13.51 38.76 52.27
C ARG A 2 14.10 38.34 50.87
N LYS A 3 15.41 38.10 50.76
CA LYS A 3 16.04 37.67 49.52
C LYS A 3 15.83 36.18 49.18
N LEU A 4 15.60 35.34 50.18
CA LEU A 4 15.34 33.91 49.97
C LEU A 4 13.90 33.65 49.47
N PHE A 5 12.95 34.50 49.88
CA PHE A 5 11.56 34.39 49.45
C PHE A 5 11.34 34.77 48.00
N PHE A 6 12.12 35.74 47.46
CA PHE A 6 12.04 36.11 46.07
C PHE A 6 12.62 35.04 45.11
N PHE A 7 13.64 34.30 45.58
CA PHE A 7 14.22 33.21 44.77
C PHE A 7 13.30 31.99 44.72
N LEU A 8 12.58 31.68 45.80
CA LEU A 8 11.61 30.59 45.84
C LEU A 8 10.37 30.88 44.98
N VAL A 9 9.90 32.12 44.95
CA VAL A 9 8.74 32.50 44.09
C VAL A 9 9.11 32.49 42.63
N LEU A 10 10.35 32.92 42.26
CA LEU A 10 10.82 32.82 40.88
C LEU A 10 10.99 31.34 40.40
N LEU A 11 11.48 30.47 41.29
CA LEU A 11 11.59 29.02 40.98
C LEU A 11 10.23 28.34 40.82
N CYS A 12 9.24 28.74 41.63
CA CYS A 12 7.87 28.23 41.46
C CYS A 12 7.18 28.74 40.20
N VAL A 13 7.42 29.99 39.77
CA VAL A 13 6.88 30.54 38.54
C VAL A 13 7.56 29.89 37.34
N TYR A 14 8.87 29.60 37.38
CA TYR A 14 9.58 28.86 36.35
C TYR A 14 9.16 27.38 36.30
N ALA A 15 8.89 26.75 37.41
CA ALA A 15 8.37 25.38 37.46
C ALA A 15 6.93 25.28 36.89
N TRP A 16 6.11 26.33 37.09
CA TRP A 16 4.76 26.39 36.49
C TRP A 16 4.80 26.69 34.99
N ALA A 17 5.76 27.48 34.51
CA ALA A 17 5.94 27.73 33.09
C ALA A 17 6.51 26.51 32.33
N LEU A 18 7.19 25.59 33.03
CA LEU A 18 7.67 24.31 32.45
C LEU A 18 6.61 23.21 32.51
N GLN A 19 5.50 23.38 33.23
CA GLN A 19 4.42 22.38 33.34
C GLN A 19 3.26 22.61 32.34
N ALA A 20 3.32 23.67 31.54
CA ALA A 20 2.31 24.00 30.53
C ALA A 20 2.81 23.83 29.07
N LYS A 21 3.67 22.84 28.81
CA LYS A 21 3.79 22.28 27.49
C LYS A 21 3.00 20.96 27.54
N ASP A 22 1.72 21.05 27.18
CA ASP A 22 0.94 19.85 26.91
C ASP A 22 1.80 18.91 26.08
N SER A 23 1.90 17.66 26.52
CA SER A 23 2.70 16.64 25.83
C SER A 23 2.20 16.58 24.39
N ALA A 24 3.06 16.94 23.46
CA ALA A 24 2.77 16.81 22.03
C ALA A 24 2.25 15.38 21.79
N VAL A 25 1.16 15.26 21.05
CA VAL A 25 0.55 13.96 20.74
C VAL A 25 1.59 13.07 20.08
N THR A 26 1.90 11.94 20.70
CA THR A 26 2.86 10.97 20.18
C THR A 26 2.08 9.84 19.48
N LEU A 27 2.31 9.67 18.21
CA LEU A 27 1.74 8.55 17.44
C LEU A 27 2.49 7.27 17.83
N ARG A 28 1.74 6.21 18.18
CA ARG A 28 2.32 4.96 18.70
C ARG A 28 1.45 3.77 18.34
N PHE A 29 2.09 2.64 18.05
CA PHE A 29 1.40 1.35 17.96
C PHE A 29 0.74 1.00 19.30
N ASP A 30 -0.41 0.34 19.24
CA ASP A 30 -1.07 -0.19 20.44
C ASP A 30 -0.31 -1.42 20.99
N GLU A 31 -0.76 -1.93 22.15
CA GLU A 31 -0.14 -3.10 22.80
C GLU A 31 -0.23 -4.38 21.94
N ALA A 32 -1.18 -4.46 21.00
CA ALA A 32 -1.30 -5.55 20.05
C ALA A 32 -0.41 -5.36 18.80
N GLY A 33 0.42 -4.30 18.77
CA GLY A 33 1.29 -3.98 17.63
C GLY A 33 0.53 -3.51 16.41
N ARG A 34 -0.62 -2.82 16.57
CA ARG A 34 -1.42 -2.27 15.48
C ARG A 34 -1.45 -0.75 15.55
N PHE A 35 -1.46 -0.12 14.37
CA PHE A 35 -1.68 1.31 14.22
C PHE A 35 -2.69 1.55 13.12
N ARG A 36 -3.87 2.06 13.49
CA ARG A 36 -4.98 2.29 12.56
C ARG A 36 -5.09 3.74 12.16
N ILE A 37 -5.23 3.97 10.85
CA ILE A 37 -5.38 5.29 10.24
C ILE A 37 -6.75 5.34 9.56
N ALA A 38 -7.48 6.44 9.71
CA ALA A 38 -8.64 6.76 8.90
C ALA A 38 -8.27 7.85 7.90
N GLN A 39 -8.25 7.53 6.62
CA GLN A 39 -8.07 8.49 5.53
C GLN A 39 -9.45 9.04 5.13
N PHE A 40 -9.67 10.30 5.39
CA PHE A 40 -10.77 11.09 4.87
C PHE A 40 -10.26 11.93 3.69
N THR A 41 -11.04 12.10 2.66
CA THR A 41 -10.63 12.87 1.49
C THR A 41 -11.83 13.57 0.86
N ASP A 42 -11.56 14.65 0.14
CA ASP A 42 -12.58 15.33 -0.67
C ASP A 42 -13.84 15.65 0.14
N LEU A 43 -13.66 16.36 1.26
CA LEU A 43 -14.77 16.80 2.09
C LEU A 43 -15.60 17.85 1.39
N HIS A 44 -14.98 18.66 0.53
CA HIS A 44 -15.61 19.78 -0.17
C HIS A 44 -16.52 20.61 0.76
N TRP A 45 -15.98 20.89 1.95
CA TRP A 45 -16.74 21.56 2.99
C TRP A 45 -17.10 22.98 2.58
N SER A 46 -18.40 23.20 2.38
CA SER A 46 -18.98 24.53 2.26
C SER A 46 -19.70 24.87 3.56
N HIS A 47 -19.12 25.75 4.36
CA HIS A 47 -19.54 26.02 5.76
C HIS A 47 -21.03 26.40 5.92
N ARG A 48 -21.67 26.88 4.86
CA ARG A 48 -23.10 27.28 4.85
C ARG A 48 -24.00 26.20 4.28
N SER A 49 -23.44 25.10 3.82
CA SER A 49 -24.22 24.00 3.24
C SER A 49 -25.00 23.25 4.33
N PRO A 50 -26.28 22.92 4.09
CA PRO A 50 -27.03 22.05 4.97
C PRO A 50 -26.45 20.63 5.07
N ASN A 51 -25.61 20.24 4.13
CA ASN A 51 -24.99 18.92 4.05
C ASN A 51 -23.83 18.73 5.05
N CYS A 52 -23.31 19.82 5.64
CA CYS A 52 -22.26 19.75 6.67
C CYS A 52 -22.63 18.80 7.82
N ALA A 53 -23.89 18.81 8.27
CA ALA A 53 -24.35 17.93 9.34
C ALA A 53 -24.20 16.45 8.97
N THR A 54 -24.49 16.08 7.72
CA THR A 54 -24.34 14.70 7.23
C THR A 54 -22.87 14.31 7.13
N THR A 55 -22.00 15.20 6.62
CA THR A 55 -20.56 14.98 6.57
C THR A 55 -19.98 14.78 7.98
N VAL A 56 -20.36 15.61 8.96
CA VAL A 56 -19.97 15.44 10.36
C VAL A 56 -20.45 14.11 10.94
N ALA A 57 -21.71 13.75 10.68
CA ALA A 57 -22.26 12.48 11.16
C ALA A 57 -21.48 11.27 10.57
N THR A 58 -21.14 11.31 9.29
CA THR A 58 -20.32 10.28 8.62
C THR A 58 -18.95 10.18 9.26
N ILE A 59 -18.22 11.30 9.42
CA ILE A 59 -16.90 11.32 10.06
C ILE A 59 -16.97 10.75 11.47
N LYS A 60 -17.90 11.24 12.31
CA LYS A 60 -18.04 10.78 13.70
C LYS A 60 -18.39 9.30 13.77
N HIS A 61 -19.32 8.82 12.93
CA HIS A 61 -19.65 7.41 12.86
C HIS A 61 -18.42 6.53 12.55
N ILE A 62 -17.57 6.95 11.60
CA ILE A 62 -16.36 6.22 11.25
C ILE A 62 -15.35 6.25 12.39
N LEU A 63 -15.12 7.41 13.00
CA LEU A 63 -14.19 7.54 14.14
C LEU A 63 -14.64 6.69 15.33
N ASP A 64 -15.93 6.67 15.63
CA ASP A 64 -16.50 5.88 16.74
C ASP A 64 -16.46 4.38 16.48
N THR A 65 -16.67 3.97 15.22
CA THR A 65 -16.69 2.55 14.82
C THR A 65 -15.28 1.98 14.72
N GLU A 66 -14.39 2.70 14.06
CA GLU A 66 -13.03 2.21 13.75
C GLU A 66 -12.01 2.54 14.82
N LYS A 67 -12.25 3.59 15.63
CA LYS A 67 -11.35 4.06 16.69
C LYS A 67 -9.89 4.17 16.21
N PRO A 68 -9.64 4.96 15.17
CA PRO A 68 -8.30 5.08 14.61
C PRO A 68 -7.35 5.79 15.58
N HIS A 69 -6.07 5.51 15.47
CA HIS A 69 -5.01 6.20 16.21
C HIS A 69 -4.67 7.55 15.57
N LEU A 70 -5.01 7.72 14.28
CA LEU A 70 -4.78 8.92 13.50
C LEU A 70 -5.85 9.05 12.42
N ALA A 71 -6.31 10.27 12.19
CA ALA A 71 -7.05 10.64 10.98
C ALA A 71 -6.15 11.45 10.05
N ILE A 72 -6.17 11.17 8.74
CA ILE A 72 -5.48 11.98 7.74
C ILE A 72 -6.50 12.48 6.73
N LEU A 73 -6.57 13.80 6.55
CA LEU A 73 -7.40 14.44 5.54
C LEU A 73 -6.53 14.67 4.30
N THR A 74 -6.82 13.95 3.22
CA THR A 74 -5.98 13.99 2.01
C THR A 74 -6.52 14.94 0.96
N GLY A 75 -6.65 16.22 1.34
CA GLY A 75 -6.94 17.35 0.45
C GLY A 75 -8.40 17.57 0.11
N ASP A 76 -8.65 18.70 -0.53
CA ASP A 76 -9.95 19.25 -0.89
C ASP A 76 -10.92 19.24 0.29
N VAL A 77 -10.40 19.74 1.42
CA VAL A 77 -11.09 19.72 2.71
C VAL A 77 -12.08 20.87 2.77
N VAL A 78 -11.64 22.10 2.48
CA VAL A 78 -12.47 23.31 2.47
C VAL A 78 -12.41 23.98 1.11
N THR A 79 -13.54 24.04 0.42
CA THR A 79 -13.60 24.52 -0.96
C THR A 79 -14.43 25.83 -1.11
N ASP A 80 -15.01 26.35 -0.02
CA ASP A 80 -15.86 27.56 -0.06
C ASP A 80 -15.64 28.46 1.17
N ALA A 81 -15.92 29.72 1.00
CA ALA A 81 -15.86 30.75 2.05
C ALA A 81 -17.09 30.64 3.01
N PRO A 82 -16.91 30.93 4.30
CA PRO A 82 -15.73 31.45 4.96
C PRO A 82 -14.74 30.33 5.38
N ALA A 83 -13.57 30.32 4.77
CA ALA A 83 -12.62 29.21 4.91
C ALA A 83 -12.08 29.06 6.34
N ARG A 84 -11.79 30.14 7.04
CA ARG A 84 -11.22 30.11 8.40
C ARG A 84 -12.18 29.44 9.39
N GLU A 85 -13.44 29.81 9.37
CA GLU A 85 -14.49 29.20 10.19
C GLU A 85 -14.75 27.74 9.81
N ALA A 86 -14.66 27.44 8.51
CA ALA A 86 -14.79 26.09 7.99
C ALA A 86 -13.67 25.17 8.53
N TRP A 87 -12.41 25.56 8.44
CA TRP A 87 -11.29 24.83 8.99
C TRP A 87 -11.38 24.63 10.51
N GLN A 88 -11.83 25.67 11.23
CA GLN A 88 -12.06 25.56 12.68
C GLN A 88 -13.18 24.56 13.01
N ALA A 89 -14.26 24.55 12.24
CA ALA A 89 -15.37 23.61 12.45
C ALA A 89 -14.92 22.15 12.21
N ILE A 90 -14.12 21.91 11.18
CA ILE A 90 -13.55 20.59 10.89
C ILE A 90 -12.59 20.15 12.01
N ALA A 91 -11.66 21.03 12.41
CA ALA A 91 -10.72 20.75 13.49
C ALA A 91 -11.44 20.45 14.83
N ALA A 92 -12.57 21.11 15.11
CA ALA A 92 -13.37 20.86 16.29
C ALA A 92 -13.91 19.41 16.37
N ILE A 93 -14.16 18.74 15.24
CA ILE A 93 -14.58 17.32 15.20
C ILE A 93 -13.53 16.45 15.86
N PHE A 94 -12.26 16.67 15.52
CA PHE A 94 -11.12 15.87 16.06
C PHE A 94 -10.79 16.22 17.52
N ALA A 95 -11.01 17.48 17.92
CA ALA A 95 -10.93 17.86 19.34
C ALA A 95 -12.01 17.18 20.19
N GLU A 96 -13.25 17.12 19.69
CA GLU A 96 -14.37 16.47 20.37
C GLU A 96 -14.16 14.95 20.50
N THR A 97 -13.70 14.32 19.43
CA THR A 97 -13.46 12.88 19.40
C THR A 97 -12.12 12.48 20.01
N LYS A 98 -11.24 13.45 20.28
CA LYS A 98 -9.87 13.26 20.80
C LYS A 98 -8.99 12.36 19.94
N ILE A 99 -9.22 12.37 18.64
CA ILE A 99 -8.42 11.64 17.66
C ILE A 99 -7.37 12.59 17.07
N PRO A 100 -6.09 12.23 17.10
CA PRO A 100 -5.05 12.98 16.38
C PRO A 100 -5.38 13.09 14.90
N PHE A 101 -5.09 14.25 14.29
CA PHE A 101 -5.32 14.43 12.85
C PHE A 101 -4.21 15.21 12.16
N ALA A 102 -4.02 14.89 10.88
CA ALA A 102 -3.08 15.53 9.97
C ALA A 102 -3.79 15.90 8.67
N VAL A 103 -3.20 16.78 7.86
CA VAL A 103 -3.77 17.20 6.58
C VAL A 103 -2.68 17.22 5.50
N THR A 104 -3.03 16.82 4.29
CA THR A 104 -2.32 17.21 3.06
C THR A 104 -3.23 18.14 2.26
N MET A 105 -2.65 19.05 1.46
CA MET A 105 -3.43 20.01 0.72
C MET A 105 -3.90 19.47 -0.62
N GLY A 106 -5.14 19.75 -0.99
CA GLY A 106 -5.69 19.54 -2.31
C GLY A 106 -5.61 20.79 -3.19
N ASN A 107 -6.05 20.69 -4.42
CA ASN A 107 -6.00 21.81 -5.35
C ASN A 107 -7.01 22.91 -5.01
N HIS A 108 -8.11 22.59 -4.33
CA HIS A 108 -9.15 23.56 -3.96
C HIS A 108 -8.94 24.24 -2.59
N ASP A 109 -8.09 23.71 -1.71
CA ASP A 109 -7.97 24.20 -0.32
C ASP A 109 -7.52 25.66 -0.20
N ALA A 110 -6.85 26.23 -1.21
CA ALA A 110 -6.45 27.62 -1.23
C ALA A 110 -7.38 28.56 -2.00
N GLU A 111 -8.47 28.07 -2.60
CA GLU A 111 -9.38 28.85 -3.44
C GLU A 111 -10.36 29.68 -2.63
N ALA A 112 -10.64 29.30 -1.40
CA ALA A 112 -11.61 29.96 -0.52
C ALA A 112 -11.09 31.22 0.21
N GLY A 113 -10.02 31.83 -0.30
CA GLY A 113 -9.45 33.10 0.21
C GLY A 113 -8.57 32.94 1.44
N ILE A 114 -7.97 31.76 1.63
CA ILE A 114 -6.97 31.45 2.65
C ILE A 114 -5.81 30.68 1.99
N SER A 115 -4.56 31.07 2.27
CA SER A 115 -3.41 30.33 1.75
C SER A 115 -3.14 29.05 2.54
N ARG A 116 -2.46 28.08 1.93
CA ARG A 116 -2.02 26.84 2.58
C ARG A 116 -1.20 27.11 3.86
N LYS A 117 -0.32 28.09 3.85
CA LYS A 117 0.43 28.53 5.04
C LYS A 117 -0.46 29.04 6.16
N GLU A 118 -1.48 29.84 5.82
CA GLU A 118 -2.44 30.34 6.81
C GLU A 118 -3.29 29.21 7.39
N ILE A 119 -3.60 28.17 6.61
CA ILE A 119 -4.28 26.96 7.10
C ILE A 119 -3.42 26.27 8.14
N PHE A 120 -2.14 25.96 7.84
CA PHE A 120 -1.23 25.36 8.83
C PHE A 120 -1.04 26.26 10.06
N ALA A 121 -0.91 27.59 9.87
CA ALA A 121 -0.81 28.54 10.99
C ALA A 121 -2.09 28.55 11.85
N LEU A 122 -3.26 28.32 11.27
CA LEU A 122 -4.53 28.20 11.99
C LEU A 122 -4.62 26.89 12.80
N LEU A 123 -4.12 25.79 12.24
CA LEU A 123 -4.25 24.46 12.83
C LEU A 123 -3.15 24.12 13.85
N LYS A 124 -1.94 24.71 13.75
CA LYS A 124 -0.75 24.32 14.51
C LYS A 124 -0.93 24.31 16.04
N ASP A 125 -1.79 25.18 16.56
CA ASP A 125 -2.08 25.29 18.01
C ASP A 125 -3.36 24.54 18.39
N HIS A 126 -4.00 23.85 17.42
CA HIS A 126 -5.22 23.10 17.68
C HIS A 126 -4.90 21.79 18.41
N PRO A 127 -5.62 21.45 19.49
CA PRO A 127 -5.45 20.16 20.15
C PRO A 127 -5.62 19.00 19.16
N TYR A 128 -4.75 18.02 19.25
CA TYR A 128 -4.72 16.84 18.38
C TYR A 128 -4.28 17.06 16.93
N PHE A 129 -3.94 18.29 16.49
CA PHE A 129 -3.31 18.49 15.20
C PHE A 129 -1.84 18.08 15.28
N VAL A 130 -1.43 17.14 14.38
CA VAL A 130 -0.06 16.62 14.35
C VAL A 130 0.65 16.91 13.02
N GLY A 131 -0.01 17.64 12.10
CA GLY A 131 0.60 18.04 10.83
C GLY A 131 1.58 19.22 11.00
N GLU A 132 2.45 19.39 10.01
CA GLU A 132 3.47 20.43 9.99
C GLU A 132 3.46 21.19 8.65
N GLU A 133 3.81 22.48 8.67
CA GLU A 133 3.96 23.28 7.45
C GLU A 133 5.05 22.73 6.53
N GLY A 134 6.05 22.08 7.12
CA GLY A 134 7.21 21.54 6.41
C GLY A 134 8.33 22.56 6.22
N PRO A 135 9.45 22.16 5.57
CA PRO A 135 10.60 23.03 5.34
C PRO A 135 10.27 24.18 4.38
N ALA A 136 10.72 25.39 4.74
CA ALA A 136 10.41 26.61 3.96
C ALA A 136 11.15 26.69 2.60
N ASP A 137 12.18 25.88 2.41
CA ASP A 137 13.01 25.80 1.19
C ASP A 137 12.57 24.68 0.23
N ILE A 138 11.47 23.98 0.55
CA ILE A 138 10.85 22.97 -0.30
C ILE A 138 9.58 23.53 -0.91
N TYR A 139 9.35 23.25 -2.21
CA TYR A 139 8.16 23.69 -2.92
C TYR A 139 6.88 23.10 -2.29
N GLY A 140 5.80 23.88 -2.28
CA GLY A 140 4.54 23.50 -1.65
C GLY A 140 4.51 23.78 -0.14
N THR A 141 3.41 23.38 0.51
CA THR A 141 3.20 23.59 1.96
C THR A 141 2.52 22.36 2.55
N GLY A 142 3.18 21.73 3.52
CA GLY A 142 2.69 20.47 4.12
C GLY A 142 3.47 19.26 3.63
N ASN A 143 4.78 19.45 3.38
CA ASN A 143 5.70 18.31 3.18
C ASN A 143 6.32 17.95 4.53
N TYR A 144 5.87 16.87 5.16
CA TYR A 144 6.35 16.46 6.48
C TYR A 144 6.29 14.95 6.66
N VAL A 145 6.96 14.45 7.69
CA VAL A 145 6.93 13.04 8.09
C VAL A 145 6.41 12.90 9.51
N LEU A 146 5.51 11.96 9.73
CA LEU A 146 5.01 11.58 11.04
C LEU A 146 5.62 10.23 11.43
N PRO A 147 6.54 10.20 12.39
CA PRO A 147 7.05 8.95 12.94
C PRO A 147 6.00 8.30 13.86
N VAL A 148 5.80 6.99 13.68
CA VAL A 148 4.96 6.16 14.55
C VAL A 148 5.88 5.31 15.41
N MET A 149 5.78 5.49 16.72
CA MET A 149 6.64 4.84 17.71
C MET A 149 6.21 3.40 17.96
N ARG A 150 7.15 2.55 18.38
CA ARG A 150 6.85 1.20 18.88
C ARG A 150 5.92 1.25 20.09
N ALA A 151 5.15 0.19 20.30
CA ALA A 151 4.20 0.10 21.42
C ALA A 151 4.88 0.34 22.78
N GLN A 152 6.08 -0.17 23.01
CA GLN A 152 6.73 -0.22 24.31
C GLN A 152 8.09 0.50 24.39
N SER A 153 8.49 1.24 23.32
CA SER A 153 9.75 2.01 23.33
C SER A 153 9.59 3.35 22.64
N ALA A 154 10.62 4.18 22.70
CA ALA A 154 10.71 5.45 22.01
C ALA A 154 11.30 5.32 20.58
N ASP A 155 11.51 4.10 20.11
CA ASP A 155 12.03 3.86 18.77
C ASP A 155 10.91 4.00 17.74
N VAL A 156 11.26 4.50 16.57
CA VAL A 156 10.34 4.59 15.43
C VAL A 156 10.15 3.20 14.83
N ALA A 157 8.91 2.85 14.54
CA ALA A 157 8.55 1.57 13.92
C ALA A 157 7.94 1.71 12.52
N ALA A 158 7.37 2.87 12.20
CA ALA A 158 6.83 3.17 10.88
C ALA A 158 6.87 4.67 10.60
N LEU A 159 6.75 5.05 9.32
CA LEU A 159 6.78 6.44 8.86
C LEU A 159 5.54 6.73 8.00
N LEU A 160 5.00 7.95 8.16
CA LEU A 160 3.92 8.44 7.31
C LEU A 160 4.42 9.71 6.62
N TYR A 161 4.71 9.62 5.33
CA TYR A 161 5.12 10.76 4.51
C TYR A 161 3.90 11.50 4.00
N CYS A 162 3.79 12.76 4.31
CA CYS A 162 2.76 13.65 3.79
C CYS A 162 3.41 14.60 2.79
N PHE A 163 2.80 14.72 1.60
CA PHE A 163 3.27 15.63 0.55
C PHE A 163 2.18 16.63 0.19
N ASP A 164 2.60 17.82 -0.18
CA ASP A 164 1.80 18.71 -0.99
C ASP A 164 1.92 18.26 -2.46
N SER A 165 0.85 17.72 -3.02
CA SER A 165 0.81 17.35 -4.46
C SER A 165 0.66 18.56 -5.38
N ASN A 166 0.65 19.75 -4.79
CA ASN A 166 0.44 21.05 -5.45
C ASN A 166 -0.99 21.22 -5.99
N ASP A 167 -1.20 22.13 -6.94
CA ASP A 167 -2.53 22.46 -7.47
C ASP A 167 -2.53 22.48 -9.01
N TYR A 168 -2.29 23.67 -9.60
CA TYR A 168 -2.32 23.90 -11.03
C TYR A 168 -0.97 24.43 -11.52
N PRO A 169 -0.46 23.96 -12.68
CA PRO A 169 0.79 24.47 -13.21
C PRO A 169 0.63 25.92 -13.65
N ALA A 170 1.70 26.71 -13.50
CA ALA A 170 1.73 28.11 -13.92
C ALA A 170 1.41 28.32 -15.41
N GLN A 171 1.54 27.29 -16.23
CA GLN A 171 1.25 27.31 -17.66
C GLN A 171 0.44 26.07 -18.05
N THR A 172 -0.72 26.27 -18.65
CA THR A 172 -1.68 25.22 -19.05
C THR A 172 -1.11 24.22 -20.07
N LYS A 173 -0.04 24.57 -20.80
CA LYS A 173 0.65 23.64 -21.71
C LYS A 173 1.26 22.42 -21.00
N TYR A 174 1.50 22.50 -19.68
CA TYR A 174 2.02 21.39 -18.87
C TYR A 174 0.94 20.45 -18.35
N GLY A 175 -0.32 20.67 -18.66
CA GLY A 175 -1.45 19.90 -18.21
C GLY A 175 -2.40 20.70 -17.34
N HIS A 176 -3.36 20.01 -16.74
CA HIS A 176 -4.35 20.63 -15.86
C HIS A 176 -3.86 20.68 -14.40
N TYR A 177 -3.19 19.62 -13.95
CA TYR A 177 -2.68 19.51 -12.60
C TYR A 177 -1.16 19.63 -12.54
N ASP A 178 -0.66 20.25 -11.45
CA ASP A 178 0.76 20.36 -11.15
C ASP A 178 1.30 19.03 -10.62
N TRP A 179 2.62 18.90 -10.50
CA TRP A 179 3.30 17.65 -10.10
C TRP A 179 4.18 17.90 -8.86
N ILE A 180 4.45 16.86 -8.11
CA ILE A 180 5.40 16.88 -7.00
C ILE A 180 6.79 17.18 -7.56
N ARG A 181 7.44 18.23 -7.03
CA ARG A 181 8.68 18.81 -7.56
C ARG A 181 9.92 17.99 -7.15
N PHE A 182 11.02 18.20 -7.86
CA PHE A 182 12.28 17.49 -7.59
C PHE A 182 12.84 17.78 -6.19
N ASP A 183 12.67 18.98 -5.66
CA ASP A 183 13.09 19.33 -4.29
C ASP A 183 12.26 18.60 -3.23
N GLN A 184 10.95 18.39 -3.45
CA GLN A 184 10.09 17.56 -2.61
C GLN A 184 10.55 16.08 -2.66
N ILE A 185 10.89 15.57 -3.85
CA ILE A 185 11.41 14.21 -4.03
C ILE A 185 12.76 14.05 -3.33
N GLU A 186 13.67 15.00 -3.48
CA GLU A 186 14.98 14.94 -2.81
C GLU A 186 14.84 15.07 -1.29
N TRP A 187 13.90 15.88 -0.79
CA TRP A 187 13.55 15.93 0.63
C TRP A 187 13.09 14.54 1.13
N TYR A 188 12.17 13.89 0.44
CA TYR A 188 11.73 12.53 0.77
C TYR A 188 12.92 11.57 0.82
N ARG A 189 13.76 11.55 -0.22
CA ARG A 189 14.94 10.68 -0.29
C ARG A 189 15.93 10.93 0.87
N LYS A 190 16.06 12.17 1.31
CA LYS A 190 16.87 12.52 2.50
C LYS A 190 16.24 11.97 3.78
N MET A 191 14.93 12.11 3.96
CA MET A 191 14.23 11.60 5.13
C MET A 191 14.28 10.07 5.18
N SER A 192 13.99 9.40 4.09
CA SER A 192 14.06 7.94 3.98
C SER A 192 15.47 7.41 4.31
N ARG A 193 16.53 7.99 3.73
CA ARG A 193 17.92 7.63 4.06
C ARG A 193 18.25 7.87 5.53
N HIS A 194 17.79 9.00 6.09
CA HIS A 194 18.02 9.33 7.50
C HIS A 194 17.41 8.26 8.42
N TYR A 195 16.14 7.95 8.26
CA TYR A 195 15.46 6.95 9.08
C TYR A 195 15.99 5.54 8.87
N THR A 196 16.35 5.18 7.64
CA THR A 196 17.04 3.91 7.34
C THR A 196 18.37 3.80 8.09
N GLN A 197 19.17 4.87 8.10
CA GLN A 197 20.44 4.90 8.81
C GLN A 197 20.24 4.78 10.34
N VAL A 198 19.29 5.53 10.89
CA VAL A 198 18.94 5.47 12.34
C VAL A 198 18.44 4.07 12.72
N ASN A 199 17.74 3.38 11.84
CA ASN A 199 17.25 2.01 12.04
C ASN A 199 18.28 0.92 11.67
N GLY A 200 19.57 1.21 11.76
CA GLY A 200 20.62 0.22 11.54
C GLY A 200 20.78 -0.21 10.07
N SER A 201 20.56 0.71 9.14
CA SER A 201 20.62 0.49 7.68
C SER A 201 19.52 -0.43 7.12
N VAL A 202 18.41 -0.54 7.84
CA VAL A 202 17.21 -1.26 7.39
C VAL A 202 16.09 -0.24 7.18
N PRO A 203 15.44 -0.17 6.01
CA PRO A 203 14.29 0.69 5.80
C PRO A 203 13.17 0.41 6.81
N LEU A 204 12.51 1.45 7.28
CA LEU A 204 11.29 1.32 8.09
C LEU A 204 10.06 1.20 7.19
N PRO A 205 9.06 0.39 7.56
CA PRO A 205 7.78 0.39 6.84
C PRO A 205 7.19 1.79 6.79
N ALA A 206 6.79 2.25 5.62
CA ALA A 206 6.23 3.58 5.44
C ALA A 206 4.99 3.61 4.54
N LEU A 207 4.16 4.64 4.73
CA LEU A 207 3.06 4.99 3.83
C LEU A 207 3.23 6.44 3.36
N SER A 208 2.69 6.74 2.19
CA SER A 208 2.69 8.08 1.61
C SER A 208 1.27 8.60 1.39
N PHE A 209 1.02 9.86 1.73
CA PHE A 209 -0.28 10.52 1.63
C PHE A 209 -0.16 11.84 0.89
N PHE A 210 -1.00 12.04 -0.10
CA PHE A 210 -1.17 13.30 -0.82
C PHE A 210 -2.51 13.32 -1.56
N HIS A 211 -2.87 14.41 -2.21
CA HIS A 211 -4.18 14.57 -2.81
C HIS A 211 -4.25 14.08 -4.27
N ILE A 212 -3.50 14.72 -5.18
CA ILE A 212 -3.56 14.42 -6.62
C ILE A 212 -2.79 13.13 -6.92
N PRO A 213 -3.41 12.10 -7.54
CA PRO A 213 -2.77 10.81 -7.77
C PRO A 213 -1.58 10.91 -8.74
N LEU A 214 -0.66 9.94 -8.65
CA LEU A 214 0.45 9.81 -9.60
C LEU A 214 -0.04 9.20 -10.93
N PRO A 215 0.66 9.46 -12.05
CA PRO A 215 0.34 8.82 -13.34
C PRO A 215 0.34 7.29 -13.28
N GLU A 216 1.10 6.68 -12.38
CA GLU A 216 1.20 5.23 -12.20
C GLU A 216 -0.10 4.57 -11.71
N TYR A 217 -1.07 5.34 -11.22
CA TYR A 217 -2.40 4.79 -10.88
C TYR A 217 -3.12 4.18 -12.10
N ASP A 218 -2.80 4.64 -13.33
CA ASP A 218 -3.30 4.00 -14.55
C ASP A 218 -2.73 2.59 -14.78
N HIS A 219 -1.56 2.27 -14.22
CA HIS A 219 -0.91 0.98 -14.41
C HIS A 219 -1.56 -0.17 -13.63
N VAL A 220 -2.26 0.13 -12.55
CA VAL A 220 -2.89 -0.90 -11.71
C VAL A 220 -4.31 -1.24 -12.13
N GLU A 221 -4.88 -0.51 -13.08
CA GLU A 221 -6.21 -0.80 -13.59
C GLU A 221 -6.30 -2.20 -14.20
N GLY A 222 -7.34 -2.95 -13.79
CA GLY A 222 -7.62 -4.28 -14.35
C GLY A 222 -6.60 -5.36 -14.00
N ARG A 223 -5.62 -5.09 -13.14
CA ARG A 223 -4.70 -6.12 -12.66
C ARG A 223 -5.42 -7.08 -11.70
N HIS A 224 -4.92 -8.30 -11.62
CA HIS A 224 -5.43 -9.32 -10.70
C HIS A 224 -5.29 -8.95 -9.21
N THR A 225 -4.45 -7.95 -8.89
CA THR A 225 -4.29 -7.40 -7.54
C THR A 225 -5.19 -6.20 -7.27
N THR A 226 -6.02 -5.78 -8.22
CA THR A 226 -6.86 -4.59 -8.08
C THR A 226 -8.21 -4.94 -7.47
N LEU A 227 -8.61 -4.20 -6.45
CA LEU A 227 -9.90 -4.30 -5.77
C LEU A 227 -10.52 -2.90 -5.62
N GLY A 228 -11.80 -2.78 -5.84
CA GLY A 228 -12.56 -1.54 -5.68
C GLY A 228 -13.13 -1.02 -6.99
N THR A 229 -13.63 0.21 -6.95
CA THR A 229 -14.34 0.86 -8.06
C THR A 229 -13.41 1.84 -8.76
N LYS A 230 -13.40 1.78 -10.09
CA LYS A 230 -12.91 2.84 -10.97
C LYS A 230 -14.11 3.39 -11.73
N GLY A 231 -14.68 4.46 -11.24
CA GLY A 231 -15.86 5.11 -11.83
C GLY A 231 -15.52 6.27 -12.76
N GLU A 232 -14.28 6.75 -12.70
CA GLU A 232 -13.78 7.84 -13.54
C GLU A 232 -12.30 7.68 -13.90
N GLY A 233 -11.80 8.48 -14.84
CA GLY A 233 -10.39 8.49 -15.23
C GLY A 233 -9.50 9.07 -14.14
N ASN A 234 -8.23 8.63 -14.06
CA ASN A 234 -7.26 9.19 -13.12
C ASN A 234 -6.88 10.62 -13.53
N ALA A 235 -7.21 11.59 -12.70
CA ALA A 235 -6.92 13.01 -12.93
C ALA A 235 -5.52 13.37 -12.42
N SER A 236 -4.49 12.76 -13.00
CA SER A 236 -3.09 12.91 -12.63
C SER A 236 -2.37 14.01 -13.44
N PRO A 237 -1.20 14.49 -12.96
CA PRO A 237 -0.33 15.36 -13.74
C PRO A 237 0.10 14.76 -15.07
N LYS A 238 0.20 15.57 -16.11
CA LYS A 238 0.78 15.17 -17.41
C LYS A 238 2.31 14.96 -17.34
N ILE A 239 2.95 15.64 -16.41
CA ILE A 239 4.40 15.50 -16.18
C ILE A 239 4.60 14.52 -15.04
N ASN A 240 5.26 13.39 -15.35
CA ASN A 240 5.75 12.47 -14.34
C ASN A 240 7.12 12.95 -13.84
N SER A 241 7.21 13.30 -12.55
CA SER A 241 8.44 13.79 -11.94
C SER A 241 9.37 12.70 -11.41
N GLY A 242 8.94 11.43 -11.45
CA GLY A 242 9.73 10.30 -10.98
C GLY A 242 9.65 10.06 -9.46
N LEU A 243 8.63 10.60 -8.77
CA LEU A 243 8.43 10.26 -7.36
C LEU A 243 8.25 8.75 -7.19
N PHE A 244 7.43 8.11 -8.01
CA PHE A 244 7.20 6.68 -7.92
C PHE A 244 8.51 5.86 -8.04
N ALA A 245 9.36 6.19 -9.01
CA ALA A 245 10.68 5.57 -9.14
C ALA A 245 11.54 5.76 -7.87
N SER A 246 11.46 6.93 -7.23
CA SER A 246 12.16 7.19 -5.97
C SER A 246 11.60 6.35 -4.81
N LEU A 247 10.28 6.13 -4.75
CA LEU A 247 9.66 5.25 -3.75
C LEU A 247 10.15 3.80 -3.93
N VAL A 248 10.21 3.31 -5.17
CA VAL A 248 10.73 1.97 -5.50
C VAL A 248 12.20 1.82 -5.09
N GLU A 249 13.06 2.80 -5.45
CA GLU A 249 14.50 2.76 -5.12
C GLU A 249 14.77 2.82 -3.61
N MET A 250 14.00 3.60 -2.86
CA MET A 250 14.19 3.72 -1.40
C MET A 250 13.68 2.50 -0.64
N GLY A 251 12.64 1.83 -1.13
CA GLY A 251 12.14 0.55 -0.63
C GLY A 251 11.51 0.58 0.77
N ASP A 252 11.13 1.76 1.26
CA ASP A 252 10.48 1.94 2.56
C ASP A 252 8.96 2.09 2.43
N VAL A 253 8.46 2.69 1.34
CA VAL A 253 7.03 2.96 1.14
C VAL A 253 6.30 1.73 0.61
N MET A 254 5.34 1.25 1.39
CA MET A 254 4.46 0.12 1.06
C MET A 254 3.24 0.54 0.24
N GLY A 255 2.78 1.77 0.42
CA GLY A 255 1.56 2.25 -0.24
C GLY A 255 1.46 3.75 -0.32
N VAL A 256 0.83 4.22 -1.38
CA VAL A 256 0.49 5.60 -1.66
C VAL A 256 -1.02 5.75 -1.60
N PHE A 257 -1.51 6.72 -0.85
CA PHE A 257 -2.93 6.98 -0.62
C PHE A 257 -3.28 8.38 -1.10
N ALA A 258 -4.08 8.45 -2.16
CA ALA A 258 -4.52 9.71 -2.79
C ALA A 258 -6.03 9.95 -2.58
N GLY A 259 -6.48 11.15 -2.91
CA GLY A 259 -7.88 11.56 -3.07
C GLY A 259 -8.18 11.97 -4.49
N HIS A 260 -8.91 13.11 -4.66
CA HIS A 260 -9.10 13.84 -5.90
C HIS A 260 -10.17 13.29 -6.85
N ASP A 261 -10.16 11.99 -7.11
CA ASP A 261 -11.13 11.35 -8.01
C ASP A 261 -12.25 10.72 -7.16
N HIS A 262 -13.45 11.33 -7.15
CA HIS A 262 -14.49 11.01 -6.16
C HIS A 262 -15.24 9.71 -6.43
N ASP A 263 -15.26 9.24 -7.69
CA ASP A 263 -15.89 7.98 -8.08
C ASP A 263 -14.86 6.83 -8.18
N ASN A 264 -13.61 7.06 -7.69
CA ASN A 264 -12.57 6.05 -7.54
C ASN A 264 -12.34 5.70 -6.07
N ASP A 265 -12.26 4.40 -5.76
CA ASP A 265 -11.85 3.90 -4.44
C ASP A 265 -11.01 2.62 -4.55
N PHE A 266 -10.48 2.35 -5.72
CA PHE A 266 -9.69 1.15 -5.95
C PHE A 266 -8.31 1.20 -5.28
N ILE A 267 -7.74 0.03 -5.10
CA ILE A 267 -6.36 -0.22 -4.71
C ILE A 267 -5.78 -1.30 -5.60
N GLY A 268 -4.53 -1.16 -6.02
CA GLY A 268 -3.79 -2.18 -6.77
C GLY A 268 -2.31 -2.08 -6.47
N ILE A 269 -1.50 -3.06 -6.90
CA ILE A 269 -0.06 -3.11 -6.62
C ILE A 269 0.72 -2.92 -7.91
N GLU A 270 1.71 -2.00 -7.87
CA GLU A 270 2.72 -1.75 -8.88
C GLU A 270 4.11 -1.79 -8.21
N TYR A 271 5.02 -2.65 -8.70
CA TYR A 271 6.38 -2.81 -8.17
C TYR A 271 6.45 -2.84 -6.63
N ASP A 272 5.65 -3.72 -6.02
CA ASP A 272 5.55 -3.90 -4.56
C ASP A 272 5.06 -2.66 -3.77
N ILE A 273 4.46 -1.69 -4.42
CA ILE A 273 3.82 -0.53 -3.81
C ILE A 273 2.34 -0.53 -4.12
N ALA A 274 1.50 -0.44 -3.10
CA ALA A 274 0.07 -0.27 -3.30
C ALA A 274 -0.25 1.18 -3.72
N LEU A 275 -1.06 1.35 -4.75
CA LEU A 275 -1.62 2.62 -5.19
C LEU A 275 -3.12 2.61 -4.87
N ALA A 276 -3.57 3.45 -3.95
CA ALA A 276 -4.91 3.42 -3.39
C ALA A 276 -5.58 4.79 -3.41
N PHE A 277 -6.82 4.86 -3.87
CA PHE A 277 -7.68 6.02 -3.64
C PHE A 277 -8.34 5.95 -2.26
N GLY A 278 -8.50 7.09 -1.61
CA GLY A 278 -9.42 7.26 -0.51
C GLY A 278 -10.88 7.13 -0.97
N ARG A 279 -11.80 6.95 -0.05
CA ARG A 279 -13.24 7.08 -0.33
C ARG A 279 -13.66 8.53 -0.08
N VAL A 280 -14.28 9.14 -1.08
CA VAL A 280 -14.87 10.49 -0.93
C VAL A 280 -15.71 10.59 0.35
N THR A 281 -15.45 11.63 1.16
CA THR A 281 -16.08 11.78 2.47
C THR A 281 -17.21 12.80 2.47
N GLY A 282 -17.02 13.89 1.76
CA GLY A 282 -17.93 15.03 1.81
C GLY A 282 -19.22 14.85 1.03
N THR A 283 -20.32 15.27 1.63
CA THR A 283 -21.64 15.18 0.99
C THR A 283 -21.83 16.20 -0.13
N ASP A 284 -21.08 17.31 -0.11
CA ASP A 284 -21.11 18.34 -1.16
C ASP A 284 -20.18 18.01 -2.34
N ALA A 285 -19.28 17.03 -2.20
CA ALA A 285 -18.49 16.52 -3.28
C ALA A 285 -19.34 15.81 -4.34
N TYR A 286 -18.96 15.89 -5.61
CA TYR A 286 -19.63 15.12 -6.67
C TYR A 286 -19.40 13.60 -6.49
N GLY A 287 -19.99 12.80 -7.33
CA GLY A 287 -19.79 11.35 -7.35
C GLY A 287 -20.97 10.56 -6.78
N LYS A 288 -20.96 9.25 -7.07
CA LYS A 288 -22.06 8.33 -6.76
C LYS A 288 -21.75 7.36 -5.63
N LEU A 289 -20.47 7.23 -5.24
CA LEU A 289 -20.06 6.33 -4.17
C LEU A 289 -20.67 6.78 -2.83
N GLU A 290 -21.09 5.83 -2.00
CA GLU A 290 -21.50 6.11 -0.63
C GLU A 290 -20.34 6.78 0.11
N ARG A 291 -20.60 7.87 0.81
CA ARG A 291 -19.60 8.65 1.54
C ARG A 291 -19.00 7.85 2.67
N GLY A 292 -17.66 7.95 2.82
CA GLY A 292 -16.97 7.12 3.78
C GLY A 292 -15.53 7.54 4.01
N ALA A 293 -14.71 6.57 4.41
CA ALA A 293 -13.28 6.72 4.56
C ALA A 293 -12.57 5.41 4.18
N ARG A 294 -11.30 5.49 3.80
CA ARG A 294 -10.42 4.33 3.75
C ARG A 294 -9.76 4.16 5.11
N ILE A 295 -9.81 2.95 5.63
CA ILE A 295 -9.15 2.57 6.87
C ILE A 295 -7.91 1.76 6.52
N ILE A 296 -6.80 2.04 7.21
CA ILE A 296 -5.51 1.39 6.99
C ILE A 296 -5.01 0.92 8.34
N GLU A 297 -4.69 -0.35 8.48
CA GLU A 297 -4.15 -0.93 9.70
C GLU A 297 -2.73 -1.44 9.47
N LEU A 298 -1.75 -0.75 10.05
CA LEU A 298 -0.34 -1.14 10.05
C LEU A 298 -0.05 -2.15 11.14
N TYR A 299 0.93 -3.02 10.91
CA TYR A 299 1.45 -4.00 11.85
C TYR A 299 2.90 -3.67 12.21
N GLN A 300 3.19 -3.56 13.51
CA GLN A 300 4.52 -3.22 13.99
C GLN A 300 5.57 -4.22 13.47
N ASP A 301 6.70 -3.70 12.98
CA ASP A 301 7.83 -4.48 12.45
C ASP A 301 7.52 -5.34 11.22
N LYS A 302 6.41 -5.05 10.52
CA LYS A 302 6.03 -5.77 9.30
C LYS A 302 5.88 -4.81 8.12
N PHE A 303 6.43 -5.17 6.97
CA PHE A 303 6.12 -4.55 5.67
C PHE A 303 4.75 -5.05 5.19
N ARG A 304 3.71 -4.72 5.97
CA ARG A 304 2.35 -5.17 5.76
C ARG A 304 1.34 -4.17 6.30
N PHE A 305 0.22 -4.06 5.60
CA PHE A 305 -1.00 -3.43 6.11
C PHE A 305 -2.23 -4.13 5.57
N ASP A 306 -3.32 -4.04 6.32
CA ASP A 306 -4.66 -4.35 5.83
C ASP A 306 -5.38 -3.02 5.57
N THR A 307 -6.27 -2.96 4.57
CA THR A 307 -7.06 -1.76 4.32
C THR A 307 -8.46 -2.11 3.86
N TRP A 308 -9.42 -1.26 4.21
CA TRP A 308 -10.82 -1.41 3.82
C TRP A 308 -11.51 -0.07 3.70
N ILE A 309 -12.66 -0.06 3.06
CA ILE A 309 -13.56 1.08 3.06
C ILE A 309 -14.55 0.92 4.21
N ARG A 310 -14.80 2.01 4.94
CA ARG A 310 -15.85 2.15 5.95
C ARG A 310 -16.83 3.22 5.51
N THR A 311 -18.11 2.83 5.40
CA THR A 311 -19.22 3.73 5.17
C THR A 311 -20.22 3.60 6.31
N PRO A 312 -21.24 4.45 6.41
CA PRO A 312 -22.36 4.24 7.34
C PRO A 312 -23.07 2.89 7.14
N SER A 313 -23.10 2.36 5.92
CA SER A 313 -23.69 1.06 5.61
C SER A 313 -22.85 -0.13 6.05
N GLY A 314 -21.55 0.03 6.23
CA GLY A 314 -20.70 -1.07 6.70
C GLY A 314 -19.23 -1.01 6.29
N LYS A 315 -18.59 -2.17 6.45
CA LYS A 315 -17.19 -2.43 6.03
C LYS A 315 -17.20 -3.18 4.71
N GLU A 316 -16.44 -2.70 3.73
CA GLU A 316 -16.31 -3.33 2.42
C GLU A 316 -14.87 -3.26 1.89
N LEU A 317 -14.56 -3.99 0.82
CA LEU A 317 -13.28 -3.96 0.11
C LEU A 317 -12.07 -4.23 1.02
N LEU A 318 -12.17 -5.22 1.92
CA LEU A 318 -11.04 -5.61 2.77
C LEU A 318 -9.94 -6.23 1.90
N TYR A 319 -8.77 -5.63 1.94
CA TYR A 319 -7.60 -5.90 1.11
C TYR A 319 -6.36 -6.10 1.96
N TYR A 320 -5.50 -7.04 1.56
CA TYR A 320 -4.29 -7.41 2.26
C TYR A 320 -3.04 -7.09 1.43
N PHE A 321 -2.26 -6.11 1.87
CA PHE A 321 -0.94 -5.87 1.33
C PHE A 321 0.10 -6.70 2.13
N PRO A 322 1.08 -7.35 1.48
CA PRO A 322 1.53 -7.19 0.09
C PRO A 322 0.93 -8.17 -0.93
N SER A 323 0.05 -9.07 -0.53
CA SER A 323 -0.43 -10.11 -1.44
C SER A 323 -1.41 -9.63 -2.50
N GLY A 324 -2.12 -8.52 -2.24
CA GLY A 324 -3.25 -8.11 -3.07
C GLY A 324 -4.43 -9.07 -3.03
N LEU A 325 -4.49 -9.96 -2.03
CA LEU A 325 -5.66 -10.75 -1.72
C LEU A 325 -6.72 -9.90 -1.03
N SER A 326 -7.94 -10.37 -1.05
CA SER A 326 -9.09 -9.72 -0.41
C SER A 326 -9.87 -10.72 0.45
N ALA A 327 -10.76 -10.21 1.30
CA ALA A 327 -11.65 -11.09 2.05
C ALA A 327 -12.53 -11.96 1.15
N ALA A 328 -12.86 -11.50 -0.06
CA ALA A 328 -13.61 -12.27 -1.04
C ALA A 328 -12.85 -13.52 -1.52
N ASP A 329 -11.51 -13.45 -1.57
CA ASP A 329 -10.66 -14.57 -1.96
C ASP A 329 -10.66 -15.70 -0.91
N GLU A 330 -10.94 -15.39 0.34
CA GLU A 330 -11.02 -16.37 1.43
C GLU A 330 -12.41 -17.04 1.49
N THR A 331 -13.42 -16.41 0.89
CA THR A 331 -14.81 -16.84 1.00
C THR A 331 -15.12 -17.97 0.02
N GLY A 332 -15.60 -19.11 0.55
CA GLY A 332 -16.10 -20.22 -0.26
C GLY A 332 -15.02 -21.10 -0.87
N MET A 333 -13.74 -20.87 -0.58
CA MET A 333 -12.66 -21.77 -1.04
C MET A 333 -12.59 -23.04 -0.22
N GLN A 334 -12.42 -24.19 -0.92
CA GLN A 334 -12.11 -25.46 -0.29
C GLN A 334 -10.60 -25.57 -0.09
N TYR A 335 -10.18 -25.77 1.15
CA TYR A 335 -8.78 -25.98 1.50
C TYR A 335 -8.34 -27.40 1.15
N LEU A 336 -7.26 -27.54 0.39
CA LEU A 336 -6.64 -28.83 0.12
C LEU A 336 -5.85 -29.28 1.36
N PRO A 337 -6.00 -30.53 1.78
CA PRO A 337 -5.25 -31.07 2.90
C PRO A 337 -3.77 -31.24 2.53
N ALA A 338 -2.88 -31.08 3.50
CA ALA A 338 -1.48 -31.39 3.32
C ALA A 338 -1.27 -32.88 3.03
N LEU A 339 -0.24 -33.21 2.24
CA LEU A 339 0.17 -34.57 1.95
C LEU A 339 0.81 -35.21 3.18
N GLU A 340 0.58 -36.50 3.35
CA GLU A 340 1.23 -37.30 4.39
C GLU A 340 2.72 -37.52 4.04
N GLY A 341 3.60 -37.40 5.04
CA GLY A 341 5.03 -37.60 4.89
C GLY A 341 5.80 -36.27 4.86
N ALA A 342 7.12 -36.40 4.91
CA ALA A 342 8.04 -35.28 4.79
C ALA A 342 9.18 -35.68 3.86
N PRO A 343 9.47 -34.87 2.82
CA PRO A 343 10.60 -35.13 1.96
C PRO A 343 11.90 -34.95 2.74
N SER A 344 12.92 -35.77 2.41
CA SER A 344 14.20 -35.75 3.12
C SER A 344 15.32 -35.07 2.33
N LYS A 345 15.08 -34.75 1.07
CA LYS A 345 16.11 -34.23 0.16
C LYS A 345 15.61 -32.99 -0.57
N GLN A 346 16.40 -31.94 -0.55
CA GLN A 346 16.13 -30.76 -1.37
C GLN A 346 16.31 -31.04 -2.86
N GLY A 347 15.54 -30.35 -3.69
CA GLY A 347 15.63 -30.36 -5.13
C GLY A 347 14.31 -30.54 -5.85
N VAL A 348 14.42 -30.72 -7.15
CA VAL A 348 13.33 -30.85 -8.11
C VAL A 348 13.62 -32.03 -9.01
N SER A 349 12.71 -32.97 -9.17
CA SER A 349 12.75 -33.97 -10.22
C SER A 349 12.23 -33.38 -11.53
N TYR A 350 12.79 -33.80 -12.66
CA TYR A 350 12.34 -33.34 -13.97
C TYR A 350 12.26 -34.47 -14.98
N ILE A 351 11.36 -34.29 -15.96
CA ILE A 351 11.32 -34.99 -17.21
C ILE A 351 11.57 -33.94 -18.30
N TYR A 352 12.49 -34.28 -19.22
CA TYR A 352 12.86 -33.41 -20.35
C TYR A 352 12.30 -33.97 -21.65
N TYR A 353 11.80 -33.09 -22.50
CA TYR A 353 11.20 -33.41 -23.78
C TYR A 353 11.88 -32.61 -24.90
N GLU A 354 11.98 -33.20 -26.09
CA GLU A 354 12.44 -32.54 -27.31
C GLU A 354 11.35 -32.54 -28.38
N GLY A 355 11.07 -31.40 -28.97
CA GLY A 355 10.07 -31.24 -30.03
C GLY A 355 9.57 -29.82 -30.16
N ASP A 356 8.95 -29.51 -31.31
CA ASP A 356 8.27 -28.25 -31.56
C ASP A 356 6.84 -28.35 -30.97
N PHE A 357 6.69 -27.78 -29.78
CA PHE A 357 5.43 -27.83 -29.02
C PHE A 357 4.65 -26.52 -29.14
N GLN A 358 3.34 -26.62 -29.22
CA GLN A 358 2.41 -25.47 -29.19
C GLN A 358 1.68 -25.37 -27.85
N SER A 359 1.85 -26.36 -26.98
CA SER A 359 1.30 -26.37 -25.62
C SER A 359 2.00 -27.40 -24.74
N THR A 360 1.98 -27.17 -23.43
CA THR A 360 2.45 -28.14 -22.43
C THR A 360 1.64 -29.44 -22.46
N ARG A 361 0.36 -29.38 -22.90
CA ARG A 361 -0.50 -30.57 -23.07
C ARG A 361 -0.03 -31.44 -24.21
N GLN A 362 0.41 -30.87 -25.32
CA GLN A 362 1.04 -31.59 -26.44
C GLN A 362 2.38 -32.19 -26.00
N MET A 363 3.22 -31.39 -25.34
CA MET A 363 4.53 -31.82 -24.84
C MET A 363 4.44 -33.09 -24.00
N THR A 364 3.53 -33.13 -23.03
CA THR A 364 3.40 -34.28 -22.11
C THR A 364 2.86 -35.56 -22.76
N GLN A 365 2.41 -35.52 -23.99
CA GLN A 365 2.00 -36.68 -24.81
C GLN A 365 3.17 -37.25 -25.63
N SER A 366 4.33 -36.56 -25.64
CA SER A 366 5.51 -37.00 -26.40
C SER A 366 6.38 -37.94 -25.56
N GLU A 367 7.26 -38.69 -26.21
CA GLU A 367 8.23 -39.54 -25.54
C GLU A 367 9.28 -38.67 -24.83
N PRO A 368 9.59 -38.96 -23.55
CA PRO A 368 10.64 -38.25 -22.84
C PRO A 368 12.02 -38.45 -23.45
N ALA A 369 12.78 -37.38 -23.61
CA ALA A 369 14.18 -37.42 -24.05
C ALA A 369 15.16 -37.57 -22.88
N GLY A 370 14.75 -37.27 -21.64
CA GLY A 370 15.58 -37.42 -20.45
C GLY A 370 14.84 -37.21 -19.15
N LYS A 371 15.47 -37.56 -18.04
CA LYS A 371 14.97 -37.30 -16.69
C LYS A 371 16.11 -37.16 -15.70
N GLY A 372 15.87 -36.49 -14.59
CA GLY A 372 16.88 -36.31 -13.56
C GLY A 372 16.37 -35.51 -12.36
N THR A 373 17.32 -35.03 -11.56
CA THR A 373 17.06 -34.12 -10.45
C THR A 373 18.01 -32.93 -10.52
N ARG A 374 17.56 -31.76 -10.05
CA ARG A 374 18.36 -30.53 -9.97
C ARG A 374 17.97 -29.71 -8.73
N PRO A 375 18.78 -28.71 -8.33
CA PRO A 375 18.48 -27.91 -7.12
C PRO A 375 17.24 -27.02 -7.25
N ALA A 376 16.97 -26.50 -8.45
CA ALA A 376 15.97 -25.46 -8.70
C ALA A 376 15.06 -25.76 -9.90
N LEU A 377 13.97 -25.03 -10.01
CA LEU A 377 13.15 -24.91 -11.23
C LEU A 377 13.92 -24.09 -12.28
N SER A 378 14.91 -24.71 -12.93
CA SER A 378 15.82 -24.03 -13.87
C SER A 378 15.74 -24.66 -15.26
N ILE A 379 15.67 -23.82 -16.28
CA ILE A 379 15.73 -24.21 -17.70
C ILE A 379 17.12 -23.92 -18.32
N ARG A 380 18.03 -23.26 -17.57
CA ARG A 380 19.34 -22.79 -18.08
C ARG A 380 20.27 -23.91 -18.55
N GLU A 381 20.05 -25.14 -18.07
CA GLU A 381 20.86 -26.31 -18.42
C GLU A 381 20.16 -27.19 -19.46
N ALA A 382 19.23 -26.62 -20.24
CA ALA A 382 18.59 -27.33 -21.34
C ALA A 382 19.65 -27.70 -22.38
N PRO A 383 19.64 -28.96 -22.92
CA PRO A 383 20.58 -29.36 -23.96
C PRO A 383 20.43 -28.60 -25.28
N ARG A 384 19.30 -27.91 -25.45
CA ARG A 384 18.93 -27.15 -26.67
C ARG A 384 18.52 -25.74 -26.27
N GLU A 385 18.69 -24.79 -27.20
CA GLU A 385 18.20 -23.41 -27.04
C GLU A 385 16.72 -23.30 -27.37
N ASP A 386 16.21 -24.03 -28.37
CA ASP A 386 14.83 -24.03 -28.81
C ASP A 386 14.25 -25.45 -28.90
N HIS A 387 12.93 -25.57 -29.03
CA HIS A 387 12.19 -26.81 -29.28
C HIS A 387 12.38 -27.86 -28.18
N PHE A 388 12.14 -27.47 -26.92
CA PHE A 388 12.24 -28.35 -25.78
C PHE A 388 11.14 -28.07 -24.74
N GLY A 389 11.07 -28.93 -23.75
CA GLY A 389 10.23 -28.67 -22.59
C GLY A 389 10.58 -29.50 -21.37
N TYR A 390 10.01 -29.10 -20.27
CA TYR A 390 10.20 -29.70 -18.96
C TYR A 390 8.86 -29.98 -18.25
N GLU A 391 8.80 -31.12 -17.58
CA GLU A 391 7.89 -31.35 -16.46
C GLU A 391 8.73 -31.39 -15.20
N PHE A 392 8.57 -30.41 -14.33
CA PHE A 392 9.17 -30.34 -13.00
C PHE A 392 8.22 -30.84 -11.95
N ARG A 393 8.70 -31.61 -10.97
CA ARG A 393 7.96 -32.02 -9.78
C ARG A 393 8.80 -31.81 -8.53
N THR A 394 8.19 -31.20 -7.54
CA THR A 394 8.81 -30.91 -6.24
C THR A 394 7.75 -30.83 -5.16
N TRP A 395 8.16 -30.87 -3.91
CA TRP A 395 7.29 -30.59 -2.78
C TRP A 395 7.66 -29.23 -2.20
N ILE A 396 6.64 -28.48 -1.78
CA ILE A 396 6.78 -27.19 -1.09
C ILE A 396 6.13 -27.31 0.29
N ASN A 397 6.72 -26.63 1.28
CA ASN A 397 6.14 -26.56 2.62
C ASN A 397 5.32 -25.26 2.74
N ILE A 398 4.03 -25.38 2.96
CA ILE A 398 3.11 -24.27 3.21
C ILE A 398 3.14 -24.00 4.72
N PRO A 399 3.66 -22.80 5.16
CA PRO A 399 3.90 -22.56 6.58
C PRO A 399 2.62 -22.38 7.40
N GLU A 400 1.57 -21.83 6.80
CA GLU A 400 0.31 -21.49 7.47
C GLU A 400 -0.88 -21.81 6.56
N ARG A 401 -1.99 -22.26 7.17
CA ARG A 401 -3.26 -22.38 6.46
C ARG A 401 -3.69 -21.04 5.88
N GLY A 402 -3.95 -21.01 4.58
CA GLY A 402 -4.34 -19.73 3.93
C GLY A 402 -4.65 -19.89 2.45
N VAL A 403 -5.07 -18.76 1.86
CA VAL A 403 -5.15 -18.63 0.41
C VAL A 403 -3.79 -18.16 -0.11
N TYR A 404 -3.30 -18.88 -1.10
CA TYR A 404 -2.02 -18.60 -1.76
C TYR A 404 -2.28 -18.20 -3.21
N ARG A 405 -1.58 -17.18 -3.66
CA ARG A 405 -1.50 -16.80 -5.06
C ARG A 405 -0.19 -17.32 -5.61
N PHE A 406 -0.24 -18.21 -6.58
CA PHE A 406 0.92 -18.64 -7.35
C PHE A 406 0.95 -17.96 -8.69
N TYR A 407 2.13 -17.78 -9.27
CA TYR A 407 2.30 -17.27 -10.62
C TYR A 407 3.37 -18.05 -11.39
N THR A 408 3.26 -18.00 -12.72
CA THR A 408 4.35 -18.28 -13.63
C THR A 408 4.58 -17.05 -14.51
N PHE A 409 5.85 -16.70 -14.74
CA PHE A 409 6.27 -15.79 -15.80
C PHE A 409 7.11 -16.61 -16.77
N SER A 410 6.67 -16.76 -17.99
CA SER A 410 7.31 -17.65 -18.95
C SER A 410 7.26 -17.16 -20.39
N ASP A 411 8.28 -17.50 -21.12
CA ASP A 411 8.43 -17.50 -22.57
C ASP A 411 8.90 -18.92 -22.96
N ASP A 412 8.16 -19.71 -23.69
CA ASP A 412 6.77 -19.61 -24.17
C ASP A 412 5.75 -19.98 -23.06
N GLY A 413 5.21 -21.17 -23.12
CA GLY A 413 4.09 -21.60 -22.32
C GLY A 413 4.46 -22.33 -21.05
N SER A 414 3.62 -22.14 -20.01
CA SER A 414 3.76 -22.86 -18.75
C SER A 414 2.41 -23.13 -18.09
N ARG A 415 2.38 -24.17 -17.23
CA ARG A 415 1.27 -24.47 -16.33
C ARG A 415 1.80 -24.84 -14.97
N LEU A 416 1.07 -24.46 -13.94
CA LEU A 416 1.39 -24.80 -12.56
C LEU A 416 0.22 -25.54 -11.90
N LEU A 417 0.52 -26.66 -11.28
CA LEU A 417 -0.45 -27.46 -10.53
C LEU A 417 0.03 -27.65 -9.09
N ILE A 418 -0.91 -27.63 -8.15
CA ILE A 418 -0.68 -27.99 -6.74
C ILE A 418 -1.57 -29.20 -6.42
N ASP A 419 -0.99 -30.28 -5.91
CA ASP A 419 -1.67 -31.55 -5.59
C ASP A 419 -2.58 -32.02 -6.75
N GLY A 420 -2.11 -31.84 -7.99
CA GLY A 420 -2.84 -32.19 -9.20
C GLY A 420 -3.89 -31.17 -9.66
N HIS A 421 -4.20 -30.15 -8.88
CA HIS A 421 -5.14 -29.09 -9.26
C HIS A 421 -4.42 -28.00 -10.06
N GLU A 422 -4.90 -27.69 -11.26
CA GLU A 422 -4.37 -26.62 -12.08
C GLU A 422 -4.67 -25.26 -11.44
N VAL A 423 -3.59 -24.52 -11.08
CA VAL A 423 -3.66 -23.22 -10.42
C VAL A 423 -3.35 -22.10 -11.43
N VAL A 424 -2.36 -22.32 -12.29
CA VAL A 424 -1.99 -21.34 -13.33
C VAL A 424 -2.00 -22.02 -14.69
N ASP A 425 -2.77 -21.46 -15.62
CA ASP A 425 -2.74 -21.80 -17.04
C ASP A 425 -2.17 -20.64 -17.85
N ASN A 426 -0.85 -20.68 -18.08
CA ASN A 426 -0.11 -19.75 -18.93
C ASN A 426 0.36 -20.45 -20.23
N ASP A 427 -0.41 -21.46 -20.71
CA ASP A 427 -0.07 -22.31 -21.83
C ASP A 427 -0.16 -21.57 -23.18
N GLY A 428 0.52 -22.10 -24.19
CA GLY A 428 0.60 -21.56 -25.56
C GLY A 428 1.84 -20.71 -25.84
N SER A 429 2.22 -20.64 -27.15
CA SER A 429 3.36 -19.85 -27.60
C SER A 429 3.09 -18.35 -27.58
N GLY A 430 4.12 -17.53 -27.44
CA GLY A 430 4.05 -16.08 -27.49
C GLY A 430 5.09 -15.38 -26.61
N SER A 431 5.14 -14.07 -26.66
CA SER A 431 6.07 -13.26 -25.87
C SER A 431 5.97 -13.54 -24.37
N PRO A 432 7.04 -13.25 -23.59
CA PRO A 432 7.04 -13.43 -22.16
C PRO A 432 5.80 -12.83 -21.51
N ARG A 433 5.10 -13.63 -20.71
CA ARG A 433 3.89 -13.19 -20.02
C ARG A 433 3.75 -13.83 -18.65
N ARG A 434 3.07 -13.11 -17.78
CA ARG A 434 2.73 -13.58 -16.45
C ARG A 434 1.24 -13.98 -16.39
N LYS A 435 0.99 -15.09 -15.68
CA LYS A 435 -0.33 -15.48 -15.22
C LYS A 435 -0.28 -15.87 -13.74
N ASP A 436 -1.38 -15.62 -13.06
CA ASP A 436 -1.56 -15.89 -11.64
C ASP A 436 -2.79 -16.74 -11.41
N GLY A 437 -2.76 -17.52 -10.34
CA GLY A 437 -3.90 -18.30 -9.87
C GLY A 437 -3.93 -18.38 -8.36
N LYS A 438 -5.10 -18.67 -7.78
CA LYS A 438 -5.31 -18.74 -6.34
C LYS A 438 -5.73 -20.15 -5.94
N ILE A 439 -5.26 -20.58 -4.77
CA ILE A 439 -5.60 -21.87 -4.19
C ILE A 439 -5.58 -21.77 -2.67
N ALA A 440 -6.50 -22.45 -1.99
CA ALA A 440 -6.55 -22.52 -0.54
C ALA A 440 -5.89 -23.80 -0.05
N LEU A 441 -4.91 -23.70 0.83
CA LEU A 441 -4.06 -24.81 1.30
C LEU A 441 -4.06 -24.87 2.82
N GLU A 442 -4.10 -26.08 3.38
CA GLU A 442 -3.74 -26.33 4.76
C GLU A 442 -2.21 -26.17 4.94
N ALA A 443 -1.76 -25.93 6.18
CA ALA A 443 -0.33 -25.94 6.47
C ALA A 443 0.28 -27.34 6.32
N GLY A 444 1.46 -27.42 5.74
CA GLY A 444 2.18 -28.67 5.52
C GLY A 444 2.71 -28.84 4.10
N TRP A 445 2.99 -30.07 3.71
CA TRP A 445 3.59 -30.39 2.43
C TRP A 445 2.56 -30.52 1.31
N HIS A 446 2.88 -29.94 0.15
CA HIS A 446 2.07 -30.00 -1.07
C HIS A 446 2.95 -30.30 -2.29
N GLU A 447 2.44 -31.09 -3.24
CA GLU A 447 3.15 -31.32 -4.50
C GLU A 447 2.98 -30.12 -5.42
N LEU A 448 4.10 -29.56 -5.89
CA LEU A 448 4.15 -28.58 -6.95
C LEU A 448 4.61 -29.24 -8.24
N LYS A 449 3.79 -29.14 -9.29
CA LYS A 449 4.16 -29.53 -10.65
C LYS A 449 4.18 -28.31 -11.54
N VAL A 450 5.28 -28.10 -12.27
CA VAL A 450 5.41 -27.05 -13.28
C VAL A 450 5.70 -27.69 -14.63
N LEU A 451 4.88 -27.35 -15.61
CA LEU A 451 5.07 -27.72 -17.00
C LEU A 451 5.55 -26.46 -17.76
N TYR A 452 6.54 -26.62 -18.60
CA TYR A 452 7.11 -25.54 -19.41
C TYR A 452 7.52 -26.06 -20.79
N PHE A 453 7.31 -25.27 -21.82
CA PHE A 453 7.93 -25.51 -23.11
C PHE A 453 8.46 -24.22 -23.72
N GLU A 454 9.50 -24.37 -24.51
CA GLU A 454 10.14 -23.39 -25.35
C GLU A 454 10.00 -23.80 -26.82
N SER A 455 9.47 -22.90 -27.63
CA SER A 455 9.32 -23.13 -29.06
C SER A 455 10.44 -22.50 -29.85
N TYR A 456 10.60 -21.18 -29.76
CA TYR A 456 11.58 -20.44 -30.55
C TYR A 456 11.91 -19.05 -29.96
N MET A 457 13.16 -18.63 -29.99
CA MET A 457 13.75 -17.33 -29.64
C MET A 457 14.10 -17.19 -28.16
N GLY A 458 13.29 -16.51 -27.38
CA GLY A 458 13.60 -16.17 -26.00
C GLY A 458 13.07 -17.20 -25.02
N GLN A 459 13.81 -17.49 -23.95
CA GLN A 459 13.41 -18.47 -22.95
C GLN A 459 13.49 -17.90 -21.54
N VAL A 460 12.39 -17.97 -20.81
CA VAL A 460 12.31 -17.61 -19.39
C VAL A 460 11.29 -18.48 -18.65
N LEU A 461 11.64 -18.87 -17.46
CA LEU A 461 10.71 -19.47 -16.51
C LEU A 461 11.01 -18.93 -15.12
N GLU A 462 10.04 -18.24 -14.55
CA GLU A 462 10.02 -17.83 -13.16
C GLU A 462 8.74 -18.33 -12.51
N VAL A 463 8.84 -18.84 -11.30
CA VAL A 463 7.70 -19.34 -10.51
C VAL A 463 7.79 -18.75 -9.11
N GLY A 464 6.69 -18.21 -8.63
CA GLY A 464 6.63 -17.65 -7.29
C GLY A 464 5.24 -17.71 -6.69
N PHE A 465 5.14 -17.23 -5.46
CA PHE A 465 3.89 -17.19 -4.72
C PHE A 465 3.83 -16.04 -3.72
N SER A 466 2.65 -15.73 -3.26
CA SER A 466 2.37 -14.81 -2.15
C SER A 466 1.18 -15.32 -1.33
N SER A 467 1.06 -14.84 -0.09
CA SER A 467 -0.11 -15.05 0.75
C SER A 467 -0.40 -13.80 1.57
N LYS A 468 -1.46 -13.82 2.36
CA LYS A 468 -1.78 -12.71 3.26
C LYS A 468 -0.59 -12.26 4.13
N GLU A 469 0.22 -13.23 4.59
CA GLU A 469 1.37 -12.97 5.48
C GLU A 469 2.72 -12.96 4.71
N ILE A 470 2.74 -13.50 3.49
CA ILE A 470 3.97 -13.69 2.73
C ILE A 470 3.98 -12.76 1.52
N ARG A 471 4.97 -11.87 1.49
CA ARG A 471 5.27 -11.05 0.32
C ARG A 471 5.54 -11.93 -0.89
N GLU A 472 5.27 -11.42 -2.08
CA GLU A 472 5.61 -12.13 -3.31
C GLU A 472 7.07 -12.58 -3.31
N THR A 473 7.26 -13.88 -3.47
CA THR A 473 8.55 -14.55 -3.29
C THR A 473 8.73 -15.54 -4.43
N ILE A 474 9.86 -15.44 -5.12
CA ILE A 474 10.28 -16.42 -6.11
C ILE A 474 10.67 -17.72 -5.38
N LEU A 475 10.24 -18.86 -5.88
CA LEU A 475 10.59 -20.17 -5.33
C LEU A 475 12.10 -20.40 -5.45
N SER A 476 12.78 -20.39 -4.31
CA SER A 476 14.22 -20.65 -4.20
C SER A 476 14.52 -22.12 -3.93
N GLU A 477 15.77 -22.53 -4.18
CA GLU A 477 16.25 -23.91 -3.94
C GLU A 477 15.94 -24.43 -2.53
N SER A 478 16.02 -23.55 -1.52
CA SER A 478 15.75 -23.92 -0.12
C SER A 478 14.30 -24.29 0.18
N MET A 479 13.37 -23.94 -0.72
CA MET A 479 11.93 -24.19 -0.58
C MET A 479 11.47 -25.47 -1.30
N LEU A 480 12.35 -26.09 -2.10
CA LEU A 480 12.02 -27.17 -3.02
C LEU A 480 12.59 -28.50 -2.53
N PHE A 481 11.77 -29.55 -2.53
CA PHE A 481 12.13 -30.86 -2.02
C PHE A 481 11.67 -31.98 -2.98
N VAL A 482 12.53 -32.97 -3.17
CA VAL A 482 12.20 -34.13 -4.05
C VAL A 482 11.12 -34.98 -3.39
N PRO A 483 10.07 -35.37 -4.14
CA PRO A 483 8.98 -36.21 -3.66
C PRO A 483 9.46 -37.56 -3.13
#